data_895a20b24529867a9dafcd47c61ba13a
#
_entry.id   895a20b24529867a9dafcd47c61ba13a
#
_cell.length_a   1.000
_cell.length_b   1.000
_cell.length_c   1.000
_cell.angle_alpha   90.00
_cell.angle_beta   90.00
_cell.angle_gamma   90.00
#
_symmetry.space_group_name_H-M   'P 1'
#
loop_
_entity.id
_entity.type
_entity.pdbx_description
1 polymer ?
#
loop_
_entity_poly.entity_id
_entity_poly.type
_entity_poly.pdbx_seq_one_letter_code
_entity_poly.pdbx_strand_id
1 'polypeptide(L)'
;MKRISKIARYAKTILPLCCLASCSYLDVVPPETEDIKDMMKNEDATLSFVYSCYNSLQWGYTDPIDYRTYESSTDEFVVPALWNRAGQIASWNQLSSQYKPNWDTKYAWQILYDAIGHCNLFLDLLVKLNPDIAPEKKLRFAAEVKCVKAYYYSRLLERFGPVPIIDTYPDMNMPASGFPGRSHYDYCVDYIVRLLEEAETDLPAVVADDDLGRATSTICKALKARVLLTAASPLWNGSFPYKNWKNTNYETPEYGKELVSNQYSVQKWERALTACEEALTFALGDGKRELLDIAQSENIRMGESVPLPVIPGLDTNTPEGQEFQKRVVLMRYAMTAIETVGNKERVWGAGFAQENLDAYMPHNLV
;
A
#
# COMPACT_ATOMS: atom_id res chain seq x y z
N MET A 1 39.70 -66.04 -27.14
CA MET A 1 38.73 -65.99 -26.02
C MET A 1 39.29 -65.50 -24.65
N LYS A 2 40.58 -65.56 -24.35
CA LYS A 2 41.16 -65.12 -23.05
C LYS A 2 41.33 -63.61 -22.86
N ARG A 3 41.27 -62.75 -23.91
CA ARG A 3 41.38 -61.29 -23.79
C ARG A 3 40.09 -60.62 -23.42
N ILE A 4 38.92 -61.14 -23.82
CA ILE A 4 37.60 -60.56 -23.53
C ILE A 4 37.22 -60.74 -22.05
N SER A 5 37.66 -61.81 -21.38
CA SER A 5 37.35 -62.06 -19.96
C SER A 5 38.07 -61.12 -19.00
N LYS A 6 39.25 -60.57 -19.41
CA LYS A 6 39.99 -59.59 -18.60
C LYS A 6 39.32 -58.21 -18.63
N ILE A 7 38.85 -57.77 -19.82
CA ILE A 7 38.17 -56.50 -20.00
C ILE A 7 36.86 -56.49 -19.22
N ALA A 8 36.07 -57.57 -19.21
CA ALA A 8 34.84 -57.71 -18.45
C ALA A 8 35.07 -57.69 -16.93
N ARG A 9 36.26 -58.10 -16.45
CA ARG A 9 36.59 -58.11 -15.01
C ARG A 9 36.98 -56.70 -14.55
N TYR A 10 37.64 -55.89 -15.36
CA TYR A 10 37.96 -54.49 -15.06
C TYR A 10 36.74 -53.57 -15.19
N ALA A 11 35.83 -53.86 -16.11
CA ALA A 11 34.57 -53.12 -16.24
C ALA A 11 33.65 -53.28 -15.01
N LYS A 12 33.66 -54.47 -14.38
CA LYS A 12 32.87 -54.72 -13.17
C LYS A 12 33.43 -54.04 -11.90
N THR A 13 34.73 -53.66 -11.88
CA THR A 13 35.34 -52.95 -10.75
C THR A 13 35.39 -51.45 -10.94
N ILE A 14 35.40 -50.94 -12.15
CA ILE A 14 35.43 -49.50 -12.46
C ILE A 14 34.04 -48.90 -12.39
N LEU A 15 32.98 -49.62 -12.79
CA LEU A 15 31.62 -49.13 -12.79
C LEU A 15 31.11 -48.70 -11.38
N PRO A 16 31.31 -49.45 -10.29
CA PRO A 16 30.92 -49.00 -8.94
C PRO A 16 31.78 -47.85 -8.39
N LEU A 17 33.04 -47.69 -8.86
CA LEU A 17 33.91 -46.60 -8.41
C LEU A 17 33.50 -45.24 -9.01
N CYS A 18 32.95 -45.22 -10.22
CA CYS A 18 32.39 -44.00 -10.82
C CYS A 18 31.07 -43.53 -10.16
N CYS A 19 30.31 -44.47 -9.59
CA CYS A 19 29.07 -44.11 -8.86
C CYS A 19 29.32 -43.46 -7.49
N LEU A 20 30.52 -43.68 -6.90
CA LEU A 20 30.87 -43.05 -5.60
C LEU A 20 31.43 -41.63 -5.75
N ALA A 21 31.85 -41.22 -6.96
CA ALA A 21 32.30 -39.87 -7.23
C ALA A 21 31.17 -38.91 -7.64
N SER A 22 29.96 -39.43 -7.83
CA SER A 22 28.81 -38.64 -8.31
C SER A 22 28.04 -37.92 -7.22
N CYS A 23 28.29 -38.21 -5.93
CA CYS A 23 27.49 -37.63 -4.84
C CYS A 23 27.92 -36.22 -4.44
N SER A 24 29.08 -35.74 -4.82
CA SER A 24 29.49 -34.36 -4.45
C SER A 24 29.12 -33.29 -5.49
N TYR A 25 28.59 -33.70 -6.65
CA TYR A 25 28.14 -32.72 -7.67
C TYR A 25 26.77 -32.12 -7.37
N LEU A 26 26.00 -32.79 -6.52
CA LEU A 26 24.67 -32.27 -6.12
C LEU A 26 24.71 -31.34 -4.88
N ASP A 27 25.85 -31.25 -4.20
CA ASP A 27 26.07 -30.34 -3.08
C ASP A 27 26.67 -28.99 -3.47
N VAL A 28 26.90 -28.75 -4.74
CA VAL A 28 27.24 -27.41 -5.24
C VAL A 28 25.96 -26.62 -5.34
N VAL A 29 25.58 -25.97 -4.24
CA VAL A 29 24.67 -24.83 -4.29
C VAL A 29 25.28 -23.83 -5.28
N PRO A 30 24.60 -23.47 -6.37
CA PRO A 30 25.13 -22.47 -7.28
C PRO A 30 25.56 -21.24 -6.48
N PRO A 31 26.75 -20.67 -6.71
CA PRO A 31 27.26 -19.53 -5.97
C PRO A 31 26.38 -18.26 -6.15
N GLU A 32 25.32 -18.34 -6.92
CA GLU A 32 24.37 -17.28 -7.25
C GLU A 32 23.01 -17.39 -6.51
N THR A 33 22.80 -18.42 -5.67
CA THR A 33 21.62 -18.41 -4.79
C THR A 33 21.92 -17.48 -3.61
N GLU A 34 21.39 -16.26 -3.71
CA GLU A 34 21.43 -15.30 -2.59
C GLU A 34 20.83 -15.96 -1.33
N ASP A 35 21.65 -16.09 -0.29
CA ASP A 35 21.16 -16.48 1.04
C ASP A 35 20.36 -15.31 1.61
N ILE A 36 19.39 -15.59 2.46
CA ILE A 36 18.58 -14.57 3.16
C ILE A 36 19.47 -13.56 3.91
N LYS A 37 20.69 -13.98 4.29
CA LYS A 37 21.70 -13.10 4.90
C LYS A 37 22.28 -12.08 3.92
N ASP A 38 22.30 -12.39 2.64
CA ASP A 38 22.81 -11.49 1.61
C ASP A 38 21.88 -10.30 1.40
N MET A 39 20.61 -10.45 1.72
CA MET A 39 19.61 -9.37 1.65
C MET A 39 19.90 -8.20 2.61
N MET A 40 20.74 -8.41 3.61
CA MET A 40 21.14 -7.39 4.60
C MET A 40 22.66 -7.32 4.82
N LYS A 41 23.47 -7.77 3.83
CA LYS A 41 24.94 -7.80 3.97
C LYS A 41 25.60 -6.43 4.07
N ASN A 42 24.95 -5.38 3.58
CA ASN A 42 25.40 -4.00 3.62
C ASN A 42 24.21 -3.03 3.54
N GLU A 43 24.47 -1.74 3.59
CA GLU A 43 23.45 -0.70 3.54
C GLU A 43 22.63 -0.73 2.25
N ASP A 44 23.28 -0.86 1.10
CA ASP A 44 22.59 -0.85 -0.21
C ASP A 44 21.65 -2.05 -0.36
N ALA A 45 22.09 -3.24 0.06
CA ALA A 45 21.26 -4.44 0.07
C ALA A 45 20.06 -4.27 1.01
N THR A 46 20.30 -3.73 2.22
CA THR A 46 19.23 -3.46 3.19
C THR A 46 18.25 -2.41 2.67
N LEU A 47 18.73 -1.34 2.03
CA LEU A 47 17.88 -0.32 1.42
C LEU A 47 17.07 -0.90 0.25
N SER A 48 17.67 -1.76 -0.57
CA SER A 48 16.96 -2.48 -1.64
C SER A 48 15.83 -3.35 -1.07
N PHE A 49 16.05 -3.95 0.09
CA PHE A 49 14.98 -4.68 0.78
C PHE A 49 13.87 -3.74 1.28
N VAL A 50 14.21 -2.58 1.83
CA VAL A 50 13.20 -1.54 2.17
C VAL A 50 12.37 -1.21 0.95
N TYR A 51 13.00 -0.94 -0.21
CA TYR A 51 12.27 -0.63 -1.45
C TYR A 51 11.38 -1.77 -1.90
N SER A 52 11.79 -3.02 -1.71
CA SER A 52 10.93 -4.16 -2.03
C SER A 52 9.66 -4.22 -1.16
N CYS A 53 9.69 -3.69 0.08
CA CYS A 53 8.50 -3.54 0.90
C CYS A 53 7.47 -2.55 0.31
N TYR A 54 7.92 -1.58 -0.48
CA TYR A 54 7.03 -0.63 -1.18
C TYR A 54 6.38 -1.22 -2.45
N ASN A 55 6.86 -2.32 -2.96
CA ASN A 55 6.44 -2.86 -4.27
C ASN A 55 4.93 -3.12 -4.39
N SER A 56 4.27 -3.40 -3.30
CA SER A 56 2.82 -3.66 -3.28
C SER A 56 1.95 -2.42 -3.02
N LEU A 57 2.53 -1.22 -2.91
CA LEU A 57 1.75 0.02 -2.77
C LEU A 57 0.80 0.23 -3.95
N GLN A 58 1.25 -0.10 -5.16
CA GLN A 58 0.45 -0.03 -6.38
C GLN A 58 -0.78 -0.93 -6.36
N TRP A 59 -0.65 -2.10 -5.75
CA TRP A 59 -1.74 -3.07 -5.67
C TRP A 59 -2.80 -2.71 -4.63
N GLY A 60 -2.50 -1.75 -3.78
CA GLY A 60 -3.47 -1.12 -2.90
C GLY A 60 -4.43 -0.20 -3.67
N TYR A 61 -3.93 0.43 -4.73
CA TYR A 61 -4.70 1.07 -5.79
C TYR A 61 -4.82 0.08 -6.92
N THR A 62 -5.99 -0.34 -7.18
CA THR A 62 -6.29 -1.16 -8.34
C THR A 62 -5.91 -0.40 -9.59
N ASP A 63 -5.37 -1.14 -10.53
CA ASP A 63 -5.15 -0.72 -11.89
C ASP A 63 -6.40 0.04 -12.38
N PRO A 64 -6.29 1.33 -12.74
CA PRO A 64 -7.43 2.09 -13.26
C PRO A 64 -8.05 1.44 -14.49
N ILE A 65 -7.31 0.57 -15.18
CA ILE A 65 -7.77 -0.16 -16.34
C ILE A 65 -8.65 -1.34 -15.94
N ASP A 66 -8.38 -1.96 -14.83
CA ASP A 66 -9.10 -3.15 -14.39
C ASP A 66 -10.37 -2.81 -13.58
N TYR A 67 -10.80 -1.54 -13.63
CA TYR A 67 -12.12 -1.07 -13.19
C TYR A 67 -12.43 -1.27 -11.70
N ARG A 68 -11.40 -1.26 -10.86
CA ARG A 68 -11.50 -1.69 -9.46
C ARG A 68 -11.26 -0.58 -8.46
N THR A 69 -11.18 0.67 -8.91
CA THR A 69 -11.02 1.80 -8.01
C THR A 69 -12.33 2.04 -7.25
N TYR A 70 -12.23 2.28 -5.95
CA TYR A 70 -13.43 2.64 -5.15
C TYR A 70 -14.05 3.93 -5.64
N GLU A 71 -13.22 4.86 -6.10
CA GLU A 71 -13.60 6.15 -6.64
C GLU A 71 -14.51 6.00 -7.85
N SER A 72 -14.35 4.93 -8.63
CA SER A 72 -15.26 4.62 -9.77
C SER A 72 -16.65 4.19 -9.33
N SER A 73 -16.84 3.90 -8.06
CA SER A 73 -18.13 3.57 -7.43
C SER A 73 -18.78 4.75 -6.73
N THR A 74 -18.18 5.94 -6.83
CA THR A 74 -18.65 7.19 -6.26
C THR A 74 -18.91 8.23 -7.36
N ASP A 75 -19.31 9.42 -6.98
CA ASP A 75 -19.44 10.57 -7.88
C ASP A 75 -18.13 11.33 -8.11
N GLU A 76 -17.05 10.93 -7.46
CA GLU A 76 -15.73 11.53 -7.59
C GLU A 76 -15.03 11.19 -8.91
N PHE A 77 -15.37 10.04 -9.50
CA PHE A 77 -14.71 9.55 -10.70
C PHE A 77 -15.70 8.90 -11.68
N VAL A 78 -15.73 9.41 -12.90
CA VAL A 78 -16.57 8.87 -13.98
C VAL A 78 -15.71 8.12 -15.00
N VAL A 79 -15.99 6.85 -15.17
CA VAL A 79 -15.38 6.03 -16.23
C VAL A 79 -16.39 5.70 -17.33
N PRO A 80 -15.93 5.59 -18.59
CA PRO A 80 -16.81 5.14 -19.68
C PRO A 80 -17.48 3.82 -19.34
N ALA A 81 -18.77 3.69 -19.68
CA ALA A 81 -19.59 2.53 -19.30
C ALA A 81 -19.01 1.17 -19.75
N LEU A 82 -18.24 1.16 -20.84
CA LEU A 82 -17.57 -0.04 -21.34
C LEU A 82 -16.39 -0.50 -20.47
N TRP A 83 -15.88 0.38 -19.61
CA TRP A 83 -14.66 0.16 -18.86
C TRP A 83 -14.90 -0.12 -17.37
N ASN A 84 -16.14 -0.10 -16.92
CA ASN A 84 -16.40 0.03 -15.50
C ASN A 84 -17.27 -1.08 -14.93
N ARG A 85 -16.66 -2.08 -14.32
CA ARG A 85 -17.39 -3.08 -13.52
C ARG A 85 -17.78 -2.55 -12.13
N ALA A 86 -16.92 -1.79 -11.47
CA ALA A 86 -17.24 -1.22 -10.16
C ALA A 86 -18.23 -0.05 -10.27
N GLY A 87 -18.05 0.83 -11.27
CA GLY A 87 -19.02 1.89 -11.54
C GLY A 87 -20.36 1.36 -12.06
N GLN A 88 -20.40 0.20 -12.71
CA GLN A 88 -21.66 -0.49 -13.02
C GLN A 88 -22.40 -0.90 -11.74
N ILE A 89 -21.69 -1.30 -10.69
CA ILE A 89 -22.30 -1.64 -9.41
C ILE A 89 -22.94 -0.41 -8.78
N ALA A 90 -22.24 0.73 -8.74
CA ALA A 90 -22.74 1.95 -8.14
C ALA A 90 -23.78 2.67 -9.02
N SER A 91 -23.46 2.85 -10.30
CA SER A 91 -24.29 3.65 -11.22
C SER A 91 -25.53 2.92 -11.70
N TRP A 92 -25.53 1.59 -11.72
CA TRP A 92 -26.61 0.78 -12.29
C TRP A 92 -27.36 -0.04 -11.23
N ASN A 93 -27.08 0.19 -9.95
CA ASN A 93 -27.68 -0.54 -8.83
C ASN A 93 -27.56 -2.07 -8.99
N GLN A 94 -26.48 -2.51 -9.61
CA GLN A 94 -26.19 -3.93 -9.80
C GLN A 94 -25.44 -4.53 -8.61
N LEU A 95 -25.70 -4.07 -7.40
CA LEU A 95 -25.39 -4.78 -6.14
C LEU A 95 -26.15 -6.12 -6.14
N SER A 96 -25.95 -6.88 -7.19
CA SER A 96 -26.75 -8.04 -7.40
C SER A 96 -26.01 -9.26 -6.91
N SER A 97 -26.79 -10.26 -6.63
CA SER A 97 -26.42 -11.67 -6.54
C SER A 97 -25.52 -12.17 -7.69
N GLN A 98 -25.27 -11.36 -8.72
CA GLN A 98 -24.37 -11.65 -9.82
C GLN A 98 -22.93 -11.20 -9.54
N TYR A 99 -22.70 -10.30 -8.59
CA TYR A 99 -21.36 -9.99 -8.11
C TYR A 99 -20.89 -11.15 -7.23
N LYS A 100 -20.38 -12.16 -7.85
CA LYS A 100 -19.61 -13.15 -7.12
C LYS A 100 -18.39 -12.44 -6.57
N PRO A 101 -18.04 -12.62 -5.26
CA PRO A 101 -16.78 -12.16 -4.72
C PRO A 101 -15.68 -12.80 -5.57
N ASN A 102 -15.17 -12.00 -6.41
CA ASN A 102 -14.44 -12.32 -7.57
C ASN A 102 -12.98 -12.55 -7.17
N TRP A 103 -12.24 -13.06 -8.08
CA TRP A 103 -10.80 -13.13 -8.17
C TRP A 103 -10.11 -11.95 -7.47
N ASP A 104 -10.60 -10.77 -7.68
CA ASP A 104 -10.09 -9.49 -7.21
C ASP A 104 -10.05 -9.37 -5.69
N THR A 105 -11.09 -9.83 -5.02
CA THR A 105 -11.16 -9.81 -3.55
C THR A 105 -10.14 -10.79 -2.96
N LYS A 106 -10.01 -11.98 -3.55
CA LYS A 106 -9.02 -12.97 -3.15
C LYS A 106 -7.59 -12.46 -3.41
N TYR A 107 -7.37 -11.86 -4.57
CA TYR A 107 -6.07 -11.29 -4.93
C TYR A 107 -5.67 -10.15 -4.00
N ALA A 108 -6.55 -9.19 -3.76
CA ALA A 108 -6.25 -8.09 -2.85
C ALA A 108 -5.92 -8.58 -1.42
N TRP A 109 -6.66 -9.57 -0.92
CA TRP A 109 -6.35 -10.19 0.37
C TRP A 109 -4.96 -10.83 0.37
N GLN A 110 -4.69 -11.68 -0.60
CA GLN A 110 -3.42 -12.39 -0.70
C GLN A 110 -2.26 -11.42 -0.86
N ILE A 111 -2.31 -10.52 -1.84
CA ILE A 111 -1.23 -9.58 -2.13
C ILE A 111 -0.91 -8.69 -0.93
N LEU A 112 -1.92 -8.19 -0.23
CA LEU A 112 -1.70 -7.32 0.92
C LEU A 112 -1.12 -8.11 2.11
N TYR A 113 -1.53 -9.36 2.35
CA TYR A 113 -0.91 -10.18 3.37
C TYR A 113 0.48 -10.67 3.00
N ASP A 114 0.76 -10.96 1.74
CA ASP A 114 2.10 -11.26 1.26
C ASP A 114 3.03 -10.05 1.48
N ALA A 115 2.55 -8.84 1.19
CA ALA A 115 3.28 -7.60 1.45
C ALA A 115 3.51 -7.35 2.95
N ILE A 116 2.53 -7.60 3.80
CA ILE A 116 2.66 -7.53 5.27
C ILE A 116 3.67 -8.57 5.76
N GLY A 117 3.60 -9.79 5.24
CA GLY A 117 4.58 -10.84 5.54
C GLY A 117 6.00 -10.43 5.18
N HIS A 118 6.17 -9.78 4.04
CA HIS A 118 7.46 -9.25 3.58
C HIS A 118 7.98 -8.12 4.50
N CYS A 119 7.10 -7.21 4.93
CA CYS A 119 7.45 -6.20 5.94
C CYS A 119 7.85 -6.84 7.28
N ASN A 120 7.12 -7.86 7.74
CA ASN A 120 7.45 -8.57 8.97
C ASN A 120 8.80 -9.28 8.87
N LEU A 121 9.09 -9.89 7.71
CA LEU A 121 10.40 -10.52 7.45
C LEU A 121 11.53 -9.50 7.54
N PHE A 122 11.37 -8.32 6.90
CA PHE A 122 12.36 -7.25 6.97
C PHE A 122 12.63 -6.84 8.43
N LEU A 123 11.58 -6.54 9.20
CA LEU A 123 11.70 -6.09 10.58
C LEU A 123 12.34 -7.16 11.48
N ASP A 124 12.00 -8.43 11.28
CA ASP A 124 12.59 -9.55 12.01
C ASP A 124 14.08 -9.74 11.68
N LEU A 125 14.44 -9.69 10.41
CA LEU A 125 15.83 -9.84 9.96
C LEU A 125 16.69 -8.64 10.35
N LEU A 126 16.16 -7.42 10.33
CA LEU A 126 16.88 -6.22 10.76
C LEU A 126 17.36 -6.36 12.22
N VAL A 127 16.53 -6.95 13.08
CA VAL A 127 16.90 -7.21 14.48
C VAL A 127 17.84 -8.42 14.58
N LYS A 128 17.54 -9.53 13.91
CA LYS A 128 18.30 -10.78 14.05
C LYS A 128 19.70 -10.72 13.45
N LEU A 129 19.82 -10.12 12.27
CA LEU A 129 21.10 -10.03 11.55
C LEU A 129 21.90 -8.81 11.98
N ASN A 130 21.24 -7.79 12.49
CA ASN A 130 21.84 -6.54 12.96
C ASN A 130 22.94 -6.02 12.02
N PRO A 131 22.64 -5.71 10.75
CA PRO A 131 23.62 -5.35 9.73
C PRO A 131 24.50 -4.17 10.18
N ASP A 132 25.73 -4.08 9.69
CA ASP A 132 26.66 -3.01 10.00
C ASP A 132 26.27 -1.72 9.25
N ILE A 133 25.26 -1.04 9.77
CA ILE A 133 24.66 0.19 9.25
C ILE A 133 24.53 1.15 10.43
N ALA A 134 24.66 2.45 10.17
CA ALA A 134 24.49 3.49 11.18
C ALA A 134 23.14 3.36 11.91
N PRO A 135 23.11 3.48 13.25
CA PRO A 135 21.90 3.25 14.04
C PRO A 135 20.70 4.09 13.58
N GLU A 136 20.91 5.35 13.24
CA GLU A 136 19.88 6.27 12.75
C GLU A 136 19.27 5.82 11.41
N LYS A 137 20.08 5.21 10.54
CA LYS A 137 19.58 4.63 9.28
C LYS A 137 18.75 3.36 9.53
N LYS A 138 19.16 2.52 10.49
CA LYS A 138 18.35 1.34 10.88
C LYS A 138 16.99 1.77 11.41
N LEU A 139 16.95 2.80 12.27
CA LEU A 139 15.69 3.34 12.78
C LEU A 139 14.83 3.89 11.65
N ARG A 140 15.39 4.69 10.74
CA ARG A 140 14.68 5.19 9.56
C ARG A 140 14.13 4.06 8.69
N PHE A 141 14.92 3.04 8.40
CA PHE A 141 14.49 1.90 7.57
C PHE A 141 13.34 1.11 8.24
N ALA A 142 13.45 0.87 9.55
CA ALA A 142 12.38 0.23 10.30
C ALA A 142 11.10 1.08 10.31
N ALA A 143 11.22 2.38 10.47
CA ALA A 143 10.12 3.33 10.46
C ALA A 143 9.42 3.38 9.10
N GLU A 144 10.17 3.41 7.99
CA GLU A 144 9.62 3.35 6.65
C GLU A 144 8.78 2.07 6.45
N VAL A 145 9.33 0.91 6.82
CA VAL A 145 8.63 -0.37 6.68
C VAL A 145 7.41 -0.45 7.58
N LYS A 146 7.44 0.12 8.79
CA LYS A 146 6.26 0.22 9.67
C LYS A 146 5.16 1.09 9.05
N CYS A 147 5.50 2.23 8.45
CA CYS A 147 4.56 3.11 7.76
C CYS A 147 3.89 2.38 6.58
N VAL A 148 4.67 1.70 5.75
CA VAL A 148 4.18 0.92 4.62
C VAL A 148 3.29 -0.25 5.09
N LYS A 149 3.69 -0.97 6.14
CA LYS A 149 2.88 -2.03 6.76
C LYS A 149 1.54 -1.49 7.27
N ALA A 150 1.55 -0.32 7.92
CA ALA A 150 0.34 0.35 8.38
C ALA A 150 -0.60 0.70 7.21
N TYR A 151 -0.04 1.18 6.10
CA TYR A 151 -0.79 1.43 4.87
C TYR A 151 -1.45 0.16 4.34
N TYR A 152 -0.74 -0.98 4.27
CA TYR A 152 -1.33 -2.24 3.81
C TYR A 152 -2.48 -2.71 4.70
N TYR A 153 -2.33 -2.58 6.02
CA TYR A 153 -3.42 -2.85 6.94
C TYR A 153 -4.60 -1.89 6.77
N SER A 154 -4.36 -0.61 6.52
CA SER A 154 -5.44 0.35 6.24
C SER A 154 -6.22 -0.05 4.99
N ARG A 155 -5.53 -0.50 3.94
CA ARG A 155 -6.18 -1.00 2.70
C ARG A 155 -6.96 -2.29 2.92
N LEU A 156 -6.46 -3.21 3.76
CA LEU A 156 -7.19 -4.39 4.17
C LEU A 156 -8.46 -4.01 4.95
N LEU A 157 -8.33 -3.08 5.90
CA LEU A 157 -9.43 -2.64 6.75
C LEU A 157 -10.55 -1.96 5.95
N GLU A 158 -10.19 -1.12 4.98
CA GLU A 158 -11.13 -0.47 4.06
C GLU A 158 -11.91 -1.49 3.21
N ARG A 159 -11.24 -2.55 2.74
CA ARG A 159 -11.85 -3.53 1.82
C ARG A 159 -12.63 -4.63 2.52
N PHE A 160 -12.16 -5.07 3.67
CA PHE A 160 -12.64 -6.30 4.31
C PHE A 160 -13.20 -6.07 5.72
N GLY A 161 -13.16 -4.83 6.22
CA GLY A 161 -13.49 -4.53 7.63
C GLY A 161 -12.51 -5.21 8.57
N PRO A 162 -12.96 -5.81 9.67
CA PRO A 162 -12.13 -6.57 10.60
C PRO A 162 -11.25 -7.60 9.89
N VAL A 163 -9.95 -7.62 10.22
CA VAL A 163 -8.96 -8.52 9.61
C VAL A 163 -8.05 -9.15 10.66
N PRO A 164 -7.42 -10.29 10.41
CA PRO A 164 -6.38 -10.84 11.27
C PRO A 164 -5.18 -9.91 11.37
N ILE A 165 -4.68 -9.67 12.58
CA ILE A 165 -3.42 -8.93 12.79
C ILE A 165 -2.28 -9.94 12.92
N ILE A 166 -1.32 -9.87 12.00
CA ILE A 166 -0.09 -10.66 11.96
C ILE A 166 1.07 -9.70 12.21
N ASP A 167 1.48 -9.59 13.46
CA ASP A 167 2.47 -8.56 13.86
C ASP A 167 3.91 -8.98 13.62
N THR A 168 4.18 -10.27 13.60
CA THR A 168 5.53 -10.84 13.43
C THR A 168 5.60 -11.75 12.21
N TYR A 169 6.81 -12.03 11.74
CA TYR A 169 7.00 -13.03 10.69
C TYR A 169 6.63 -14.42 11.25
N PRO A 170 5.65 -15.11 10.65
CA PRO A 170 5.17 -16.38 11.20
C PRO A 170 6.20 -17.50 10.97
N ASP A 171 6.20 -18.48 11.86
CA ASP A 171 6.93 -19.73 11.61
C ASP A 171 6.35 -20.44 10.38
N MET A 172 7.21 -20.73 9.41
CA MET A 172 6.83 -21.42 8.16
C MET A 172 6.21 -22.81 8.41
N ASN A 173 6.47 -23.42 9.56
CA ASN A 173 5.90 -24.70 9.96
C ASN A 173 4.59 -24.54 10.78
N MET A 174 4.12 -23.32 11.00
CA MET A 174 2.89 -23.07 11.73
C MET A 174 1.70 -23.67 10.98
N PRO A 175 0.89 -24.52 11.64
CA PRO A 175 -0.32 -25.02 11.01
C PRO A 175 -1.34 -23.90 10.80
N ALA A 176 -2.23 -24.05 9.82
CA ALA A 176 -3.26 -23.05 9.53
C ALA A 176 -4.12 -22.66 10.76
N SER A 177 -4.32 -23.58 11.70
CA SER A 177 -5.02 -23.32 12.95
C SER A 177 -4.26 -22.42 13.94
N GLY A 178 -2.96 -22.19 13.73
CA GLY A 178 -2.14 -21.29 14.53
C GLY A 178 -2.29 -19.81 14.15
N PHE A 179 -2.88 -19.51 12.98
CA PHE A 179 -3.12 -18.14 12.59
C PHE A 179 -4.33 -17.55 13.35
N PRO A 180 -4.27 -16.24 13.74
CA PRO A 180 -5.39 -15.60 14.42
C PRO A 180 -6.61 -15.49 13.51
N GLY A 181 -7.79 -15.46 14.12
CA GLY A 181 -9.01 -15.03 13.45
C GLY A 181 -9.01 -13.51 13.18
N ARG A 182 -10.13 -13.00 12.63
CA ARG A 182 -10.30 -11.54 12.45
C ARG A 182 -10.28 -10.85 13.82
N SER A 183 -9.55 -9.79 13.93
CA SER A 183 -9.54 -8.93 15.12
C SER A 183 -10.69 -7.92 15.06
N HIS A 184 -11.14 -7.42 16.20
CA HIS A 184 -12.16 -6.38 16.26
C HIS A 184 -11.72 -5.16 15.43
N TYR A 185 -12.67 -4.48 14.79
CA TYR A 185 -12.39 -3.33 13.92
C TYR A 185 -11.55 -2.25 14.63
N ASP A 186 -11.97 -1.86 15.83
CA ASP A 186 -11.27 -0.82 16.58
C ASP A 186 -9.86 -1.26 17.02
N TYR A 187 -9.68 -2.54 17.32
CA TYR A 187 -8.34 -3.11 17.56
C TYR A 187 -7.44 -3.01 16.33
N CYS A 188 -8.00 -3.26 15.14
CA CYS A 188 -7.25 -3.08 13.89
C CYS A 188 -6.87 -1.61 13.67
N VAL A 189 -7.80 -0.68 13.95
CA VAL A 189 -7.53 0.77 13.89
C VAL A 189 -6.40 1.17 14.84
N ASP A 190 -6.46 0.74 16.10
CA ASP A 190 -5.44 1.06 17.10
C ASP A 190 -4.08 0.47 16.75
N TYR A 191 -4.06 -0.73 16.16
CA TYR A 191 -2.83 -1.34 15.65
C TYR A 191 -2.19 -0.50 14.53
N ILE A 192 -3.00 -0.04 13.57
CA ILE A 192 -2.52 0.82 12.46
C ILE A 192 -1.99 2.14 13.02
N VAL A 193 -2.75 2.77 13.91
CA VAL A 193 -2.35 4.05 14.54
C VAL A 193 -1.04 3.90 15.30
N ARG A 194 -0.87 2.85 16.09
CA ARG A 194 0.36 2.56 16.81
C ARG A 194 1.56 2.44 15.87
N LEU A 195 1.43 1.69 14.75
CA LEU A 195 2.51 1.57 13.77
C LEU A 195 2.90 2.93 13.17
N LEU A 196 1.92 3.80 12.89
CA LEU A 196 2.16 5.12 12.33
C LEU A 196 2.81 6.07 13.35
N GLU A 197 2.38 6.03 14.62
CA GLU A 197 2.97 6.80 15.71
C GLU A 197 4.41 6.36 16.01
N GLU A 198 4.67 5.05 15.99
CA GLU A 198 6.05 4.55 16.11
C GLU A 198 6.92 4.97 14.91
N ALA A 199 6.37 4.95 13.70
CA ALA A 199 7.12 5.30 12.50
C ALA A 199 7.43 6.81 12.42
N GLU A 200 6.47 7.67 12.76
CA GLU A 200 6.65 9.13 12.62
C GLU A 200 7.82 9.70 13.43
N THR A 201 8.26 9.01 14.49
CA THR A 201 9.36 9.48 15.35
C THR A 201 10.73 9.45 14.67
N ASP A 202 10.95 8.50 13.75
CA ASP A 202 12.24 8.25 13.11
C ASP A 202 12.22 8.62 11.61
N LEU A 203 11.12 9.23 11.15
CA LEU A 203 10.97 9.67 9.76
C LEU A 203 11.17 11.18 9.62
N PRO A 204 11.78 11.65 8.51
CA PRO A 204 11.82 13.07 8.21
C PRO A 204 10.44 13.61 7.86
N ALA A 205 10.19 14.90 8.09
CA ALA A 205 8.94 15.55 7.68
C ALA A 205 8.79 15.64 6.16
N VAL A 206 9.90 15.84 5.45
CA VAL A 206 10.01 15.88 3.99
C VAL A 206 11.24 15.11 3.54
N VAL A 207 11.23 14.64 2.31
CA VAL A 207 12.38 13.98 1.67
C VAL A 207 12.90 14.84 0.52
N ALA A 208 14.15 14.62 0.11
CA ALA A 208 14.72 15.21 -1.09
C ALA A 208 14.10 14.62 -2.36
N ASP A 209 14.30 15.30 -3.50
CA ASP A 209 13.70 14.89 -4.77
C ASP A 209 14.09 13.47 -5.21
N ASP A 210 15.33 13.05 -4.93
CA ASP A 210 15.80 11.68 -5.22
C ASP A 210 15.16 10.60 -4.34
N ASP A 211 14.56 10.99 -3.21
CA ASP A 211 13.89 10.11 -2.25
C ASP A 211 12.35 10.21 -2.34
N LEU A 212 11.80 10.88 -3.35
CA LEU A 212 10.35 11.02 -3.51
C LEU A 212 9.65 9.68 -3.56
N GLY A 213 8.53 9.59 -2.85
CA GLY A 213 7.78 8.35 -2.67
C GLY A 213 8.14 7.57 -1.41
N ARG A 214 9.26 7.85 -0.75
CA ARG A 214 9.60 7.26 0.55
C ARG A 214 8.73 7.85 1.67
N ALA A 215 8.49 7.05 2.70
CA ALA A 215 7.66 7.45 3.83
C ALA A 215 8.25 8.65 4.60
N THR A 216 7.35 9.51 5.05
CA THR A 216 7.66 10.68 5.86
C THR A 216 6.71 10.75 7.07
N SER A 217 7.08 11.51 8.11
CA SER A 217 6.17 11.76 9.23
C SER A 217 4.90 12.51 8.79
N THR A 218 4.97 13.34 7.74
CA THR A 218 3.79 13.97 7.11
C THR A 218 2.82 12.91 6.58
N ILE A 219 3.33 11.88 5.91
CA ILE A 219 2.53 10.76 5.40
C ILE A 219 1.90 9.98 6.57
N CYS A 220 2.68 9.68 7.62
CA CYS A 220 2.16 8.98 8.80
C CYS A 220 0.99 9.71 9.44
N LYS A 221 1.12 11.03 9.66
CA LYS A 221 0.05 11.86 10.25
C LYS A 221 -1.18 11.93 9.35
N ALA A 222 -1.00 12.14 8.06
CA ALA A 222 -2.12 12.17 7.10
C ALA A 222 -2.86 10.82 7.04
N LEU A 223 -2.12 9.71 7.02
CA LEU A 223 -2.73 8.37 7.02
C LEU A 223 -3.43 8.07 8.35
N LYS A 224 -2.85 8.46 9.50
CA LYS A 224 -3.49 8.37 10.83
C LYS A 224 -4.83 9.10 10.85
N ALA A 225 -4.85 10.34 10.38
CA ALA A 225 -6.07 11.16 10.31
C ALA A 225 -7.15 10.49 9.45
N ARG A 226 -6.78 9.98 8.27
CA ARG A 226 -7.69 9.27 7.35
C ARG A 226 -8.28 8.01 7.99
N VAL A 227 -7.46 7.19 8.62
CA VAL A 227 -7.89 5.94 9.27
C VAL A 227 -8.85 6.24 10.42
N LEU A 228 -8.54 7.22 11.26
CA LEU A 228 -9.38 7.61 12.40
C LEU A 228 -10.70 8.25 11.96
N LEU A 229 -10.68 9.09 10.92
CA LEU A 229 -11.89 9.68 10.35
C LEU A 229 -12.81 8.59 9.76
N THR A 230 -12.25 7.63 9.06
CA THR A 230 -13.01 6.48 8.56
C THR A 230 -13.61 5.66 9.69
N ALA A 231 -12.86 5.43 10.77
CA ALA A 231 -13.33 4.69 11.95
C ALA A 231 -14.41 5.43 12.74
N ALA A 232 -14.44 6.77 12.68
CA ALA A 232 -15.48 7.60 13.29
C ALA A 232 -16.76 7.66 12.45
N SER A 233 -16.70 7.29 11.15
CA SER A 233 -17.85 7.34 10.25
C SER A 233 -19.02 6.46 10.74
N PRO A 234 -20.28 6.78 10.37
CA PRO A 234 -21.45 6.05 10.85
C PRO A 234 -21.36 4.53 10.68
N LEU A 235 -20.80 4.05 9.57
CA LEU A 235 -20.65 2.62 9.29
C LEU A 235 -19.91 1.90 10.43
N TRP A 236 -18.81 2.47 10.92
CA TRP A 236 -17.93 1.86 11.93
C TRP A 236 -18.17 2.42 13.34
N ASN A 237 -19.16 3.30 13.49
CA ASN A 237 -19.48 3.98 14.74
C ASN A 237 -20.98 3.89 15.03
N GLY A 238 -21.46 2.69 15.28
CA GLY A 238 -22.80 2.42 15.77
C GLY A 238 -23.85 2.05 14.71
N SER A 239 -23.57 2.22 13.40
CA SER A 239 -24.55 1.94 12.34
C SER A 239 -24.17 0.75 11.45
N PHE A 240 -23.32 -0.16 11.93
CA PHE A 240 -22.97 -1.34 11.17
C PHE A 240 -24.20 -2.25 10.95
N PRO A 241 -24.49 -2.67 9.72
CA PRO A 241 -25.77 -3.33 9.39
C PRO A 241 -25.91 -4.74 9.98
N TYR A 242 -24.79 -5.42 10.26
CA TYR A 242 -24.80 -6.80 10.78
C TYR A 242 -24.54 -6.84 12.29
N LYS A 243 -25.61 -6.91 13.08
CA LYS A 243 -25.55 -6.76 14.55
C LYS A 243 -24.89 -7.91 15.31
N ASN A 244 -24.60 -9.02 14.76
CA ASN A 244 -24.06 -10.18 15.48
C ASN A 244 -22.86 -10.80 14.76
N TRP A 245 -22.06 -9.94 14.15
CA TRP A 245 -20.85 -10.43 13.48
C TRP A 245 -19.78 -10.74 14.52
N LYS A 246 -19.55 -12.03 14.72
CA LYS A 246 -18.65 -12.54 15.76
C LYS A 246 -17.77 -13.66 15.21
N ASN A 247 -16.58 -13.77 15.78
CA ASN A 247 -15.72 -14.93 15.57
C ASN A 247 -16.32 -16.19 16.20
N THR A 248 -15.99 -17.35 15.63
CA THR A 248 -16.34 -18.63 16.21
C THR A 248 -15.30 -19.05 17.26
N ASN A 249 -14.02 -19.04 16.88
CA ASN A 249 -12.92 -19.66 17.64
C ASN A 249 -11.77 -18.70 17.97
N TYR A 250 -11.97 -17.39 17.84
CA TYR A 250 -10.95 -16.39 18.12
C TYR A 250 -11.53 -15.24 18.97
N GLU A 251 -10.74 -14.75 19.90
CA GLU A 251 -11.08 -13.63 20.75
C GLU A 251 -10.03 -12.52 20.60
N THR A 252 -10.47 -11.30 20.27
CA THR A 252 -9.61 -10.13 20.28
C THR A 252 -9.44 -9.65 21.72
N PRO A 253 -8.21 -9.33 22.19
CA PRO A 253 -8.01 -8.73 23.51
C PRO A 253 -8.96 -7.55 23.74
N GLU A 254 -9.59 -7.49 24.91
CA GLU A 254 -10.55 -6.45 25.33
C GLU A 254 -11.91 -6.48 24.61
N TYR A 255 -12.02 -7.09 23.44
CA TYR A 255 -13.25 -7.11 22.63
C TYR A 255 -13.91 -8.50 22.56
N GLY A 256 -13.24 -9.54 23.05
CA GLY A 256 -13.77 -10.90 22.97
C GLY A 256 -13.97 -11.35 21.52
N LYS A 257 -15.11 -11.97 21.25
CA LYS A 257 -15.46 -12.49 19.92
C LYS A 257 -16.08 -11.45 18.97
N GLU A 258 -16.45 -10.30 19.49
CA GLU A 258 -17.11 -9.26 18.71
C GLU A 258 -16.16 -8.67 17.65
N LEU A 259 -16.68 -8.41 16.44
CA LEU A 259 -15.88 -7.90 15.34
C LEU A 259 -16.09 -6.42 15.08
N VAL A 260 -17.28 -5.89 15.40
CA VAL A 260 -17.64 -4.47 15.21
C VAL A 260 -18.55 -4.04 16.33
N SER A 261 -18.27 -2.91 16.96
CA SER A 261 -19.16 -2.31 17.95
C SER A 261 -20.41 -1.70 17.28
N ASN A 262 -21.57 -2.02 17.81
CA ASN A 262 -22.84 -1.43 17.40
C ASN A 262 -23.24 -0.22 18.26
N GLN A 263 -22.33 0.29 19.08
CA GLN A 263 -22.56 1.45 19.92
C GLN A 263 -21.86 2.67 19.35
N TYR A 264 -22.59 3.79 19.30
CA TYR A 264 -22.02 5.07 18.92
C TYR A 264 -21.07 5.58 20.02
N SER A 265 -19.93 6.14 19.61
CA SER A 265 -18.96 6.79 20.49
C SER A 265 -18.56 8.14 19.90
N VAL A 266 -18.82 9.20 20.67
CA VAL A 266 -18.36 10.56 20.34
C VAL A 266 -16.83 10.66 20.38
N GLN A 267 -16.18 9.87 21.22
CA GLN A 267 -14.72 9.83 21.37
C GLN A 267 -14.00 9.46 20.09
N LYS A 268 -14.63 8.66 19.22
CA LYS A 268 -14.06 8.36 17.88
C LYS A 268 -13.97 9.64 17.04
N TRP A 269 -14.99 10.49 17.07
CA TRP A 269 -14.99 11.78 16.37
C TRP A 269 -13.99 12.77 16.95
N GLU A 270 -13.88 12.85 18.28
CA GLU A 270 -12.92 13.71 18.97
C GLU A 270 -11.48 13.30 18.62
N ARG A 271 -11.19 11.98 18.65
CA ARG A 271 -9.89 11.44 18.26
C ARG A 271 -9.57 11.72 16.78
N ALA A 272 -10.56 11.58 15.90
CA ALA A 272 -10.39 11.88 14.48
C ALA A 272 -10.14 13.37 14.25
N LEU A 273 -10.89 14.26 14.91
CA LEU A 273 -10.71 15.70 14.81
C LEU A 273 -9.28 16.10 15.22
N THR A 274 -8.85 15.66 16.40
CA THR A 274 -7.48 15.92 16.89
C THR A 274 -6.43 15.47 15.87
N ALA A 275 -6.56 14.27 15.34
CA ALA A 275 -5.60 13.75 14.36
C ALA A 275 -5.62 14.55 13.04
N CYS A 276 -6.78 15.01 12.60
CA CYS A 276 -6.90 15.86 11.40
C CYS A 276 -6.25 17.22 11.60
N GLU A 277 -6.47 17.86 12.77
CA GLU A 277 -5.85 19.14 13.13
C GLU A 277 -4.33 19.04 13.25
N GLU A 278 -3.83 17.97 13.89
CA GLU A 278 -2.39 17.67 13.97
C GLU A 278 -1.78 17.45 12.59
N ALA A 279 -2.42 16.65 11.75
CA ALA A 279 -1.95 16.35 10.41
C ALA A 279 -1.90 17.61 9.52
N LEU A 280 -2.97 18.43 9.57
CA LEU A 280 -3.03 19.67 8.81
C LEU A 280 -1.97 20.68 9.27
N THR A 281 -1.87 20.90 10.58
CA THR A 281 -0.87 21.83 11.15
C THR A 281 0.55 21.39 10.78
N PHE A 282 0.85 20.10 10.92
CA PHE A 282 2.16 19.57 10.60
C PHE A 282 2.46 19.64 9.09
N ALA A 283 1.49 19.28 8.25
CA ALA A 283 1.66 19.30 6.80
C ALA A 283 1.97 20.72 6.29
N LEU A 284 1.23 21.73 6.78
CA LEU A 284 1.45 23.13 6.39
C LEU A 284 2.73 23.74 7.00
N GLY A 285 3.18 23.23 8.15
CA GLY A 285 4.42 23.64 8.80
C GLY A 285 5.63 22.84 8.32
N ASP A 286 6.05 21.87 9.12
CA ASP A 286 7.26 21.06 8.89
C ASP A 286 7.20 20.23 7.60
N GLY A 287 5.98 19.79 7.23
CA GLY A 287 5.71 19.05 5.98
C GLY A 287 5.84 19.89 4.71
N LYS A 288 5.92 21.22 4.82
CA LYS A 288 6.06 22.16 3.70
C LYS A 288 5.04 21.95 2.57
N ARG A 289 3.83 21.55 2.94
CA ARG A 289 2.71 21.42 2.00
C ARG A 289 1.97 22.74 1.91
N GLU A 290 1.34 22.98 0.77
CA GLU A 290 0.56 24.19 0.52
C GLU A 290 -0.70 23.80 -0.24
N LEU A 291 -1.83 24.43 0.11
CA LEU A 291 -3.01 24.33 -0.72
C LEU A 291 -2.82 25.19 -1.97
N LEU A 292 -3.13 24.64 -3.12
CA LEU A 292 -3.06 25.36 -4.38
C LEU A 292 -4.22 26.36 -4.43
N ASP A 293 -3.92 27.61 -4.77
CA ASP A 293 -4.90 28.66 -4.97
C ASP A 293 -4.87 29.25 -6.40
N ILE A 294 -5.84 30.09 -6.71
CA ILE A 294 -5.95 30.71 -8.05
C ILE A 294 -4.75 31.63 -8.36
N ALA A 295 -4.18 32.29 -7.35
CA ALA A 295 -3.01 33.13 -7.57
C ALA A 295 -1.79 32.32 -8.04
N GLN A 296 -1.66 31.07 -7.56
CA GLN A 296 -0.61 30.16 -8.00
C GLN A 296 -0.87 29.59 -9.40
N SER A 297 -2.13 29.57 -9.87
CA SER A 297 -2.48 29.04 -11.20
C SER A 297 -1.78 29.78 -12.35
N GLU A 298 -1.41 31.04 -12.13
CA GLU A 298 -0.67 31.85 -13.11
C GLU A 298 0.83 31.49 -13.13
N ASN A 299 1.38 31.00 -12.02
CA ASN A 299 2.76 30.53 -11.88
C ASN A 299 2.91 29.05 -12.23
N ILE A 300 1.84 28.29 -12.16
CA ILE A 300 1.81 26.90 -12.60
C ILE A 300 1.80 26.93 -14.13
N ARG A 301 2.95 26.80 -14.73
CA ARG A 301 3.16 26.83 -16.19
C ARG A 301 2.47 25.70 -16.97
N MET A 302 1.35 25.21 -16.50
CA MET A 302 0.43 24.51 -17.41
C MET A 302 -0.20 25.46 -18.43
N GLY A 303 -0.09 26.77 -18.19
CA GLY A 303 -0.92 27.77 -18.83
C GLY A 303 -0.52 28.19 -20.23
N GLU A 304 0.71 28.04 -20.65
CA GLU A 304 1.11 28.56 -21.96
C GLU A 304 0.95 27.57 -23.11
N SER A 305 0.85 26.27 -22.81
CA SER A 305 0.73 25.23 -23.84
C SER A 305 -0.56 24.44 -23.80
N VAL A 306 -1.35 24.53 -22.70
CA VAL A 306 -2.63 23.82 -22.58
C VAL A 306 -3.77 24.84 -22.74
N PRO A 307 -4.61 24.73 -23.78
CA PRO A 307 -5.74 25.64 -23.95
C PRO A 307 -6.70 25.52 -22.77
N LEU A 308 -7.23 26.66 -22.32
CA LEU A 308 -8.25 26.68 -21.29
C LEU A 308 -9.44 25.81 -21.70
N PRO A 309 -9.99 25.00 -20.78
CA PRO A 309 -11.06 24.09 -21.13
C PRO A 309 -12.31 24.84 -21.57
N VAL A 310 -12.94 24.38 -22.65
CA VAL A 310 -14.27 24.84 -23.04
C VAL A 310 -15.28 24.12 -22.17
N ILE A 311 -16.01 24.87 -21.35
CA ILE A 311 -17.00 24.33 -20.42
C ILE A 311 -18.39 24.68 -20.96
N PRO A 312 -19.22 23.69 -21.35
CA PRO A 312 -20.56 23.98 -21.89
C PRO A 312 -21.41 24.77 -20.87
N GLY A 313 -22.00 25.88 -21.34
CA GLY A 313 -22.87 26.73 -20.52
C GLY A 313 -22.13 27.72 -19.63
N LEU A 314 -20.79 27.76 -19.65
CA LEU A 314 -20.01 28.75 -18.92
C LEU A 314 -19.78 30.00 -19.78
N ASP A 315 -20.20 31.17 -19.29
CA ASP A 315 -19.87 32.44 -19.93
C ASP A 315 -18.47 32.94 -19.48
N THR A 316 -17.49 32.74 -20.33
CA THR A 316 -16.10 33.13 -20.06
C THR A 316 -15.83 34.64 -20.28
N ASN A 317 -16.83 35.44 -20.68
CA ASN A 317 -16.73 36.87 -20.72
C ASN A 317 -16.96 37.53 -19.36
N THR A 318 -17.45 36.79 -18.38
CA THR A 318 -17.64 37.29 -17.01
C THR A 318 -16.41 36.98 -16.15
N PRO A 319 -16.08 37.80 -15.13
CA PRO A 319 -15.03 37.52 -14.18
C PRO A 319 -15.24 36.17 -13.46
N GLU A 320 -16.46 35.85 -13.07
CA GLU A 320 -16.84 34.59 -12.40
C GLU A 320 -16.59 33.38 -13.30
N GLY A 321 -16.92 33.50 -14.58
CA GLY A 321 -16.68 32.43 -15.54
C GLY A 321 -15.19 32.19 -15.81
N GLN A 322 -14.39 33.26 -15.90
CA GLN A 322 -12.94 33.16 -16.01
C GLN A 322 -12.32 32.54 -14.74
N GLU A 323 -12.78 32.95 -13.56
CA GLU A 323 -12.31 32.37 -12.31
C GLU A 323 -12.66 30.87 -12.23
N PHE A 324 -13.88 30.49 -12.59
CA PHE A 324 -14.27 29.08 -12.61
C PHE A 324 -13.40 28.25 -13.56
N GLN A 325 -13.12 28.79 -14.75
CA GLN A 325 -12.23 28.14 -15.73
C GLN A 325 -10.81 27.91 -15.16
N LYS A 326 -10.26 28.92 -14.46
CA LYS A 326 -8.96 28.82 -13.78
C LYS A 326 -9.00 27.77 -12.66
N ARG A 327 -10.10 27.66 -11.89
CA ARG A 327 -10.27 26.64 -10.85
C ARG A 327 -10.32 25.23 -11.44
N VAL A 328 -10.91 25.05 -12.61
CA VAL A 328 -10.90 23.74 -13.31
C VAL A 328 -9.48 23.35 -13.72
N VAL A 329 -8.69 24.29 -14.23
CA VAL A 329 -7.28 24.03 -14.56
C VAL A 329 -6.48 23.68 -13.30
N LEU A 330 -6.69 24.44 -12.22
CA LEU A 330 -6.02 24.19 -10.93
C LEU A 330 -6.37 22.81 -10.37
N MET A 331 -7.64 22.42 -10.42
CA MET A 331 -8.08 21.09 -9.99
C MET A 331 -7.42 19.97 -10.81
N ARG A 332 -7.36 20.14 -12.14
CA ARG A 332 -6.64 19.19 -13.00
C ARG A 332 -5.18 19.07 -12.61
N TYR A 333 -4.51 20.20 -12.37
CA TYR A 333 -3.13 20.20 -11.92
C TYR A 333 -2.95 19.48 -10.59
N ALA A 334 -3.79 19.78 -9.58
CA ALA A 334 -3.75 19.13 -8.29
C ALA A 334 -3.88 17.59 -8.40
N MET A 335 -4.68 17.12 -9.34
CA MET A 335 -4.93 15.69 -9.55
C MET A 335 -3.83 14.99 -10.37
N THR A 336 -3.18 15.67 -11.29
CA THR A 336 -2.28 15.04 -12.27
C THR A 336 -0.80 15.36 -12.07
N ALA A 337 -0.46 16.54 -11.54
CA ALA A 337 0.92 16.95 -11.37
C ALA A 337 1.58 16.21 -10.20
N ILE A 338 2.86 15.90 -10.37
CA ILE A 338 3.70 15.31 -9.34
C ILE A 338 4.42 16.39 -8.52
N GLU A 339 5.00 16.02 -7.39
CA GLU A 339 5.66 16.95 -6.46
C GLU A 339 6.85 17.68 -7.10
N THR A 340 7.62 17.00 -7.97
CA THR A 340 8.80 17.58 -8.65
C THR A 340 8.45 18.76 -9.57
N VAL A 341 7.21 18.84 -10.06
CA VAL A 341 6.75 19.99 -10.86
C VAL A 341 6.02 21.04 -10.02
N GLY A 342 6.11 20.96 -8.69
CA GLY A 342 5.61 21.97 -7.77
C GLY A 342 4.23 21.72 -7.16
N ASN A 343 3.66 20.52 -7.32
CA ASN A 343 2.40 20.17 -6.67
C ASN A 343 2.62 19.90 -5.17
N LYS A 344 2.46 20.93 -4.36
CA LYS A 344 2.65 20.86 -2.92
C LYS A 344 1.43 20.33 -2.16
N GLU A 345 0.26 20.20 -2.78
CA GLU A 345 -0.90 19.53 -2.15
C GLU A 345 -0.68 18.02 -2.01
N ARG A 346 0.12 17.44 -2.88
CA ARG A 346 0.34 16.01 -2.88
C ARG A 346 1.16 15.57 -1.67
N VAL A 347 0.57 14.78 -0.79
CA VAL A 347 1.22 14.29 0.43
C VAL A 347 2.06 13.04 0.15
N TRP A 348 1.54 12.13 -0.66
CA TRP A 348 2.22 10.89 -1.05
C TRP A 348 1.83 10.46 -2.46
N GLY A 349 2.80 10.13 -3.27
CA GLY A 349 2.60 9.63 -4.61
C GLY A 349 3.51 8.46 -4.92
N ALA A 350 2.96 7.39 -5.50
CA ALA A 350 3.74 6.33 -6.10
C ALA A 350 4.16 6.77 -7.51
N GLY A 351 5.47 6.80 -7.79
CA GLY A 351 6.03 7.32 -9.05
C GLY A 351 5.71 6.50 -10.31
N PHE A 352 5.09 5.35 -10.17
CA PHE A 352 4.89 4.39 -11.28
C PHE A 352 3.57 4.56 -12.04
N ALA A 353 2.66 5.40 -11.56
CA ALA A 353 1.34 5.55 -12.19
C ALA A 353 1.40 6.25 -13.56
N GLN A 354 2.47 7.00 -13.84
CA GLN A 354 2.53 7.85 -15.01
C GLN A 354 2.72 7.06 -16.31
N GLU A 355 3.58 6.06 -16.33
CA GLU A 355 3.79 5.22 -17.52
C GLU A 355 2.53 4.43 -17.91
N ASN A 356 1.76 3.98 -16.93
CA ASN A 356 0.51 3.28 -17.17
C ASN A 356 -0.63 4.21 -17.60
N LEU A 357 -0.71 5.42 -17.05
CA LEU A 357 -1.70 6.41 -17.45
C LEU A 357 -1.50 6.87 -18.90
N ASP A 358 -0.25 7.12 -19.30
CA ASP A 358 0.08 7.53 -20.67
C ASP A 358 -0.22 6.42 -21.70
N ALA A 359 -0.10 5.16 -21.33
CA ALA A 359 -0.40 4.02 -22.19
C ALA A 359 -1.92 3.80 -22.40
N TYR A 360 -2.76 4.28 -21.49
CA TYR A 360 -4.18 3.93 -21.45
C TYR A 360 -5.15 5.10 -21.50
N MET A 361 -4.66 6.33 -21.35
CA MET A 361 -5.50 7.49 -21.64
C MET A 361 -5.68 7.62 -23.15
N PRO A 362 -6.90 7.62 -23.67
CA PRO A 362 -7.11 7.95 -25.07
C PRO A 362 -6.54 9.35 -25.32
N HIS A 363 -5.65 9.46 -26.31
CA HIS A 363 -5.02 10.73 -26.70
C HIS A 363 -6.02 11.87 -27.05
N ASN A 364 -7.31 11.56 -27.08
CA ASN A 364 -8.40 12.48 -27.39
C ASN A 364 -9.10 13.07 -26.15
N LEU A 365 -8.61 12.80 -24.94
CA LEU A 365 -9.14 13.37 -23.69
C LEU A 365 -8.19 14.37 -23.02
N VAL A 366 -7.11 14.71 -23.71
CA VAL A 366 -6.18 15.79 -23.31
C VAL A 366 -6.48 17.06 -24.08
#